data_07876071e2efba956bc439c41c056a92
#
_entry.id   07876071e2efba956bc439c41c056a92
#
_cell.length_a   1.000
_cell.length_b   1.000
_cell.length_c   1.000
_cell.angle_alpha   90.00
_cell.angle_beta   90.00
_cell.angle_gamma   90.00
#
_symmetry.space_group_name_H-M   'P 1'
#
loop_
_entity.id
_entity.type
_entity.pdbx_description
1 polymer ?
#
loop_
_entity_poly.entity_id
_entity_poly.type
_entity_poly.pdbx_seq_one_letter_code
_entity_poly.pdbx_strand_id
1 'polypeptide(L)'
;MKPQITYDQFEKIDIRLGTVLTVKKNEKARKPSIVVEVDFGKEIGVKTSSAQITHFYNEENLVGKQVVGVCNFPEKNIAGVKSQFLLLGSIDTEGKVTLVHPSQKAENGLPIA
;
A
#
# COMPACT_ATOMS: atom_id res chain seq x y z
N MET A 1 6.79 10.23 -20.52
CA MET A 1 5.50 10.33 -19.83
C MET A 1 4.53 9.32 -20.43
N LYS A 2 3.65 8.77 -19.60
CA LYS A 2 2.63 7.82 -20.05
C LYS A 2 1.58 8.51 -20.92
N PRO A 3 0.84 7.75 -21.78
CA PRO A 3 -0.26 8.33 -22.55
C PRO A 3 -1.31 9.00 -21.66
N GLN A 4 -2.02 9.96 -22.25
CA GLN A 4 -3.12 10.63 -21.55
C GLN A 4 -4.24 9.64 -21.22
N ILE A 5 -4.90 9.85 -20.10
CA ILE A 5 -6.12 9.14 -19.72
C ILE A 5 -7.23 10.16 -19.46
N THR A 6 -8.46 9.68 -19.43
CA THR A 6 -9.61 10.51 -19.07
C THR A 6 -9.79 10.53 -17.55
N TYR A 7 -10.49 11.52 -17.05
CA TYR A 7 -10.86 11.59 -15.65
C TYR A 7 -11.69 10.37 -15.24
N ASP A 8 -12.59 9.91 -16.12
CA ASP A 8 -13.40 8.71 -15.87
C ASP A 8 -12.54 7.47 -15.67
N GLN A 9 -11.43 7.36 -16.38
CA GLN A 9 -10.49 6.23 -16.20
C GLN A 9 -9.83 6.30 -14.83
N PHE A 10 -9.43 7.48 -14.40
CA PHE A 10 -8.86 7.66 -13.06
C PHE A 10 -9.87 7.33 -11.96
N GLU A 11 -11.12 7.73 -12.14
CA GLU A 11 -12.17 7.50 -11.14
C GLU A 11 -12.49 6.01 -10.89
N LYS A 12 -12.08 5.14 -11.80
CA LYS A 12 -12.24 3.68 -11.61
C LYS A 12 -11.24 3.12 -10.62
N ILE A 13 -10.21 3.85 -10.27
CA ILE A 13 -9.18 3.40 -9.32
C ILE A 13 -9.61 3.82 -7.93
N ASP A 14 -9.83 2.84 -7.05
CA ASP A 14 -10.25 3.11 -5.68
C ASP A 14 -9.03 3.26 -4.78
N ILE A 15 -8.59 4.50 -4.58
CA ILE A 15 -7.42 4.83 -3.77
C ILE A 15 -7.90 5.32 -2.41
N ARG A 16 -7.42 4.71 -1.34
CA ARG A 16 -7.86 5.01 0.02
C ARG A 16 -6.70 5.24 0.96
N LEU A 17 -6.97 6.03 2.00
CA LEU A 17 -6.06 6.26 3.11
C LEU A 17 -6.27 5.18 4.17
N GLY A 18 -5.17 4.69 4.74
CA GLY A 18 -5.25 3.71 5.82
C GLY A 18 -4.09 3.82 6.79
N THR A 19 -4.21 3.18 7.94
CA THR A 19 -3.17 3.14 8.97
C THR A 19 -2.54 1.76 9.02
N VAL A 20 -1.22 1.70 9.01
CA VAL A 20 -0.49 0.44 9.13
C VAL A 20 -0.63 -0.11 10.55
N LEU A 21 -1.15 -1.33 10.66
CA LEU A 21 -1.33 -2.01 11.93
C LEU A 21 -0.16 -2.91 12.28
N THR A 22 0.31 -3.72 11.33
CA THR A 22 1.39 -4.68 11.56
C THR A 22 2.32 -4.71 10.35
N VAL A 23 3.59 -5.07 10.62
CA VAL A 23 4.62 -5.26 9.60
C VAL A 23 5.40 -6.52 9.96
N LYS A 24 5.51 -7.47 9.04
CA LYS A 24 6.27 -8.71 9.23
C LYS A 24 7.09 -9.01 7.98
N LYS A 25 8.25 -9.66 8.15
CA LYS A 25 9.01 -10.14 7.01
C LYS A 25 8.25 -11.24 6.28
N ASN A 26 8.30 -11.24 4.95
CA ASN A 26 7.80 -12.36 4.16
C ASN A 26 8.94 -13.34 3.93
N GLU A 27 9.01 -14.37 4.78
CA GLU A 27 10.08 -15.36 4.77
C GLU A 27 10.11 -16.21 3.48
N LYS A 28 8.99 -16.31 2.78
CA LYS A 28 8.85 -17.11 1.55
C LYS A 28 9.16 -16.34 0.28
N ALA A 29 9.33 -15.03 0.36
CA ALA A 29 9.58 -14.22 -0.83
C ALA A 29 11.03 -14.40 -1.30
N ARG A 30 11.22 -14.49 -2.63
CA ARG A 30 12.55 -14.56 -3.23
C ARG A 30 13.35 -13.29 -3.05
N LYS A 31 12.67 -12.14 -3.15
CA LYS A 31 13.26 -10.82 -2.91
C LYS A 31 12.81 -10.35 -1.54
N PRO A 32 13.66 -9.61 -0.81
CA PRO A 32 13.26 -9.07 0.49
C PRO A 32 11.95 -8.30 0.38
N SER A 33 10.97 -8.69 1.17
CA SER A 33 9.67 -8.04 1.21
C SER A 33 9.09 -8.12 2.62
N ILE A 34 8.11 -7.27 2.88
CA ILE A 34 7.38 -7.25 4.14
C ILE A 34 5.89 -7.43 3.86
N VAL A 35 5.21 -8.05 4.81
CA VAL A 35 3.76 -8.18 4.82
C VAL A 35 3.20 -7.09 5.71
N VAL A 36 2.34 -6.24 5.17
CA VAL A 36 1.72 -5.16 5.92
C VAL A 36 0.22 -5.40 6.02
N GLU A 37 -0.33 -5.17 7.21
CA GLU A 37 -1.77 -5.08 7.42
C GLU A 37 -2.12 -3.63 7.62
N VAL A 38 -3.13 -3.15 6.89
CA VAL A 38 -3.55 -1.76 6.90
C VAL A 38 -5.05 -1.68 7.16
N ASP A 39 -5.42 -0.81 8.10
CA ASP A 39 -6.81 -0.50 8.41
C ASP A 39 -7.30 0.62 7.49
N PHE A 40 -8.16 0.28 6.54
CA PHE A 40 -8.77 1.21 5.60
C PHE A 40 -10.17 1.66 6.05
N GLY A 41 -10.48 1.56 7.33
CA GLY A 41 -11.77 2.00 7.86
C GLY A 41 -12.87 0.96 7.74
N LYS A 42 -14.06 1.33 8.19
CA LYS A 42 -15.18 0.39 8.32
C LYS A 42 -15.69 -0.18 7.00
N GLU A 43 -15.69 0.61 5.95
CA GLU A 43 -16.20 0.19 4.65
C GLU A 43 -15.32 -0.89 4.01
N ILE A 44 -14.03 -0.67 4.00
CA ILE A 44 -13.07 -1.56 3.34
C ILE A 44 -12.48 -2.58 4.31
N GLY A 45 -12.25 -2.16 5.56
CA GLY A 45 -11.71 -3.02 6.59
C GLY A 45 -10.19 -3.15 6.53
N VAL A 46 -9.69 -4.17 7.23
CA VAL A 46 -8.25 -4.45 7.28
C VAL A 46 -7.87 -5.30 6.08
N LYS A 47 -6.84 -4.87 5.36
CA LYS A 47 -6.33 -5.58 4.18
C LYS A 47 -4.84 -5.87 4.35
N THR A 48 -4.39 -6.92 3.70
CA THR A 48 -3.00 -7.39 3.76
C THR A 48 -2.35 -7.24 2.40
N SER A 49 -1.08 -6.87 2.38
CA SER A 49 -0.30 -6.81 1.15
C SER A 49 1.15 -7.21 1.41
N SER A 50 1.78 -7.84 0.42
CA SER A 50 3.21 -8.08 0.42
C SER A 50 3.87 -7.01 -0.45
N ALA A 51 4.91 -6.36 0.07
CA ALA A 51 5.54 -5.23 -0.60
C ALA A 51 7.07 -5.30 -0.52
N GLN A 52 7.73 -5.00 -1.65
CA GLN A 52 9.20 -4.95 -1.73
C GLN A 52 9.68 -3.54 -1.38
N ILE A 53 9.55 -3.17 -0.11
CA ILE A 53 9.85 -1.83 0.38
C ILE A 53 10.84 -1.85 1.56
N THR A 54 11.71 -2.86 1.61
CA THR A 54 12.57 -3.09 2.78
C THR A 54 13.76 -2.12 2.90
N HIS A 55 14.05 -1.31 1.89
CA HIS A 55 15.17 -0.37 1.96
C HIS A 55 14.98 0.68 3.05
N PHE A 56 13.78 1.23 3.20
CA PHE A 56 13.53 2.32 4.12
C PHE A 56 12.55 1.97 5.24
N TYR A 57 11.86 0.82 5.15
CA TYR A 57 10.75 0.51 6.05
C TYR A 57 10.92 -0.80 6.79
N ASN A 58 10.53 -0.77 8.06
CA ASN A 58 10.48 -1.92 8.96
C ASN A 58 9.31 -1.72 9.93
N GLU A 59 9.16 -2.64 10.87
CA GLU A 59 8.10 -2.54 11.87
C GLU A 59 8.16 -1.23 12.66
N GLU A 60 9.36 -0.83 13.09
CA GLU A 60 9.54 0.32 13.97
C GLU A 60 9.12 1.64 13.33
N ASN A 61 9.43 1.84 12.05
CA ASN A 61 9.18 3.12 11.39
C ASN A 61 7.92 3.16 10.55
N LEU A 62 7.17 2.04 10.44
CA LEU A 62 5.99 1.98 9.58
C LEU A 62 4.69 1.74 10.36
N VAL A 63 4.71 0.95 11.43
CA VAL A 63 3.50 0.71 12.24
C VAL A 63 2.97 2.03 12.79
N GLY A 64 1.67 2.25 12.64
CA GLY A 64 1.00 3.48 13.10
C GLY A 64 1.04 4.62 12.09
N LYS A 65 1.78 4.49 11.01
CA LYS A 65 1.83 5.51 9.95
C LYS A 65 0.65 5.36 9.00
N GLN A 66 0.17 6.48 8.49
CA GLN A 66 -0.84 6.45 7.44
C GLN A 66 -0.19 6.31 6.08
N VAL A 67 -0.82 5.51 5.22
CA VAL A 67 -0.35 5.19 3.88
C VAL A 67 -1.51 5.31 2.91
N VAL A 68 -1.19 5.25 1.63
CA VAL A 68 -2.16 5.35 0.55
C VAL A 68 -2.09 4.05 -0.26
N GLY A 69 -3.23 3.45 -0.52
CA GLY A 69 -3.29 2.19 -1.27
C GLY A 69 -4.43 2.14 -2.27
N VAL A 70 -4.22 1.37 -3.33
CA VAL A 70 -5.26 1.02 -4.31
C VAL A 70 -5.97 -0.21 -3.79
N CYS A 71 -7.29 -0.12 -3.58
CA CYS A 71 -8.05 -1.13 -2.87
C CYS A 71 -8.95 -1.99 -3.75
N ASN A 72 -9.04 -1.73 -5.04
CA ASN A 72 -9.95 -2.46 -5.92
C ASN A 72 -9.28 -3.33 -6.99
N PHE A 73 -8.06 -3.81 -6.71
CA PHE A 73 -7.49 -4.91 -7.48
C PHE A 73 -8.02 -6.25 -6.98
N PRO A 74 -8.14 -7.26 -7.86
CA PRO A 74 -8.38 -8.63 -7.40
C PRO A 74 -7.26 -9.10 -6.49
N GLU A 75 -7.57 -9.99 -5.54
CA GLU A 75 -6.55 -10.60 -4.70
C GLU A 75 -5.51 -11.35 -5.54
N LYS A 76 -4.25 -11.26 -5.14
CA LYS A 76 -3.15 -11.96 -5.78
C LYS A 76 -2.32 -12.66 -4.73
N ASN A 77 -2.02 -13.94 -4.93
CA ASN A 77 -1.12 -14.67 -4.05
C ASN A 77 0.33 -14.33 -4.41
N ILE A 78 1.05 -13.75 -3.46
CA ILE A 78 2.46 -13.40 -3.63
C ILE A 78 3.24 -14.08 -2.51
N ALA A 79 4.02 -15.11 -2.89
CA ALA A 79 4.85 -15.88 -1.94
C ALA A 79 4.06 -16.34 -0.70
N GLY A 80 2.87 -16.89 -0.92
CA GLY A 80 2.01 -17.41 0.14
C GLY A 80 1.14 -16.38 0.84
N VAL A 81 1.24 -15.10 0.46
CA VAL A 81 0.45 -14.01 1.05
C VAL A 81 -0.63 -13.57 0.08
N LYS A 82 -1.87 -13.48 0.56
CA LYS A 82 -2.97 -12.89 -0.21
C LYS A 82 -2.79 -11.39 -0.21
N SER A 83 -2.30 -10.85 -1.33
CA SER A 83 -2.11 -9.41 -1.48
C SER A 83 -3.40 -8.80 -1.98
N GLN A 84 -4.01 -7.95 -1.15
CA GLN A 84 -5.36 -7.43 -1.36
C GLN A 84 -5.40 -5.96 -1.75
N PHE A 85 -4.28 -5.28 -1.70
CA PHE A 85 -4.20 -3.88 -2.10
C PHE A 85 -2.78 -3.57 -2.56
N LEU A 86 -2.61 -2.43 -3.24
CA LEU A 86 -1.30 -1.96 -3.67
C LEU A 86 -0.91 -0.73 -2.88
N LEU A 87 0.17 -0.81 -2.14
CA LEU A 87 0.75 0.33 -1.45
C LEU A 87 1.37 1.29 -2.48
N LEU A 88 1.07 2.58 -2.35
CA LEU A 88 1.59 3.58 -3.29
C LEU A 88 2.84 4.26 -2.75
N GLY A 89 3.81 4.43 -3.63
CA GLY A 89 5.05 5.12 -3.33
C GLY A 89 5.81 5.47 -4.60
N SER A 90 6.78 6.34 -4.47
CA SER A 90 7.69 6.62 -5.57
C SER A 90 8.75 5.53 -5.66
N ILE A 91 9.19 5.21 -6.87
CA ILE A 91 10.23 4.20 -7.11
C ILE A 91 11.38 4.91 -7.80
N ASP A 92 12.57 4.87 -7.19
CA ASP A 92 13.76 5.48 -7.80
C ASP A 92 14.41 4.55 -8.83
N THR A 93 15.50 5.00 -9.42
CA THR A 93 16.20 4.25 -10.47
C THR A 93 16.83 2.95 -9.97
N GLU A 94 17.02 2.81 -8.66
CA GLU A 94 17.54 1.59 -8.03
C GLU A 94 16.44 0.67 -7.51
N GLY A 95 15.18 1.04 -7.71
CA GLY A 95 14.03 0.28 -7.22
C GLY A 95 13.67 0.53 -5.76
N LYS A 96 14.26 1.53 -5.13
CA LYS A 96 13.93 1.89 -3.75
C LYS A 96 12.64 2.66 -3.71
N VAL A 97 11.75 2.28 -2.78
CA VAL A 97 10.41 2.85 -2.69
C VAL A 97 10.31 3.80 -1.51
N THR A 98 9.80 5.00 -1.78
CA THR A 98 9.42 5.96 -0.75
C THR A 98 7.90 6.08 -0.76
N LEU A 99 7.26 5.70 0.34
CA LEU A 99 5.80 5.67 0.45
C LEU A 99 5.20 7.07 0.47
N VAL A 100 3.96 7.15 0.00
CA VAL A 100 3.16 8.38 0.07
C VAL A 100 2.46 8.41 1.42
N HIS A 101 2.61 9.51 2.15
CA HIS A 101 1.92 9.75 3.41
C HIS A 101 1.12 11.04 3.34
N PRO A 102 0.00 11.14 4.06
CA PRO A 102 -0.70 12.43 4.16
C PRO A 102 0.17 13.40 4.98
N SER A 103 0.07 14.69 4.68
CA SER A 103 0.81 15.73 5.40
C SER A 103 0.30 15.92 6.82
N GLN A 104 -0.91 15.49 7.10
CA GLN A 104 -1.51 15.52 8.43
C GLN A 104 -2.44 14.33 8.57
N LYS A 105 -2.74 13.95 9.81
CA LYS A 105 -3.62 12.81 10.10
C LYS A 105 -5.01 13.07 9.54
N ALA A 106 -5.56 12.05 8.88
CA ALA A 106 -6.92 12.07 8.36
C ALA A 106 -7.62 10.76 8.70
N GLU A 107 -8.92 10.67 8.45
CA GLU A 107 -9.70 9.48 8.78
C GLU A 107 -9.37 8.32 7.84
N ASN A 108 -9.21 7.12 8.39
CA ASN A 108 -9.00 5.91 7.60
C ASN A 108 -10.20 5.64 6.69
N GLY A 109 -9.91 5.25 5.45
CA GLY A 109 -10.93 4.93 4.48
C GLY A 109 -11.36 6.10 3.60
N LEU A 110 -10.86 7.31 3.85
CA LEU A 110 -11.17 8.44 2.99
C LEU A 110 -10.59 8.21 1.59
N PRO A 111 -11.37 8.51 0.55
CA PRO A 111 -10.88 8.37 -0.83
C PRO A 111 -9.85 9.43 -1.17
N ILE A 112 -8.92 9.06 -2.03
CA ILE A 112 -7.95 9.98 -2.61
C ILE A 112 -8.46 10.35 -4.00
N ALA A 113 -8.54 11.63 -4.25
CA ALA A 113 -9.09 12.14 -5.51
C ALA A 113 -8.07 12.95 -6.30
#